data_21dadef6bc933487e5edde58f0c4e7db
#
_entry.id   21dadef6bc933487e5edde58f0c4e7db
#
_cell.length_a   1.000
_cell.length_b   1.000
_cell.length_c   1.000
_cell.angle_alpha   90.00
_cell.angle_beta   90.00
_cell.angle_gamma   90.00
#
_symmetry.space_group_name_H-M   'P 1'
#
loop_
_entity.id
_entity.type
_entity.pdbx_description
1 polymer ?
#
loop_
_entity_poly.entity_id
_entity_poly.type
_entity_poly.pdbx_seq_one_letter_code
_entity_poly.pdbx_strand_id
1 'polypeptide(L)'
;GLLSLGLALSSSVAGKLQERFGVKRVTMASGILLGLGFFLTAHSSSLMMLWLSAGVLVGLADGAGYLLTLSNCVKWFPERKGLISAFSIGSYGLGSLGFKFIDSHLLATVGLEKTFVIWGAIVLVMIVFGATLMKDAPNHPAATAANGVVENDFTLAESMRKPQYWMLAVMFLTACMSGLYVIGVAKDIAQ
;
A
#
# COMPACT_ATOMS: atom_id res chain seq x y z
N GLY A 1 10.01 3.38 -10.13
CA GLY A 1 9.56 2.51 -11.22
C GLY A 1 9.20 1.10 -10.79
N LEU A 2 10.17 0.22 -10.44
CA LEU A 2 9.92 -1.20 -10.11
C LEU A 2 9.06 -1.38 -8.86
N LEU A 3 9.26 -0.57 -7.83
CA LEU A 3 8.45 -0.60 -6.61
C LEU A 3 6.97 -0.32 -6.92
N SER A 4 6.68 0.67 -7.74
CA SER A 4 5.31 1.02 -8.15
C SER A 4 4.67 -0.07 -9.01
N LEU A 5 5.43 -0.76 -9.86
CA LEU A 5 4.96 -1.91 -10.62
C LEU A 5 4.64 -3.09 -9.68
N GLY A 6 5.52 -3.38 -8.71
CA GLY A 6 5.27 -4.39 -7.69
C GLY A 6 3.99 -4.11 -6.90
N LEU A 7 3.80 -2.87 -6.47
CA LEU A 7 2.60 -2.40 -5.78
C LEU A 7 1.33 -2.62 -6.62
N ALA A 8 1.36 -2.24 -7.89
CA ALA A 8 0.22 -2.40 -8.79
C ALA A 8 -0.13 -3.88 -9.06
N LEU A 9 0.88 -4.72 -9.25
CA LEU A 9 0.68 -6.16 -9.48
C LEU A 9 0.12 -6.85 -8.23
N SER A 10 0.69 -6.55 -7.06
CA SER A 10 0.23 -7.18 -5.82
C SER A 10 -1.17 -6.75 -5.45
N SER A 11 -1.53 -5.49 -5.69
CA SER A 11 -2.87 -4.99 -5.42
C SER A 11 -3.95 -5.76 -6.21
N SER A 12 -3.64 -6.17 -7.43
CA SER A 12 -4.57 -6.95 -8.27
C SER A 12 -4.80 -8.38 -7.74
N VAL A 13 -3.82 -8.94 -7.02
CA VAL A 13 -3.88 -10.31 -6.49
C VAL A 13 -4.34 -10.33 -5.03
N ALA A 14 -4.06 -9.27 -4.28
CA ALA A 14 -4.31 -9.18 -2.84
C ALA A 14 -5.79 -9.38 -2.48
N GLY A 15 -6.72 -8.86 -3.29
CA GLY A 15 -8.15 -9.05 -3.09
C GLY A 15 -8.55 -10.53 -3.11
N LYS A 16 -8.09 -11.28 -4.11
CA LYS A 16 -8.35 -12.73 -4.22
C LYS A 16 -7.71 -13.53 -3.08
N LEU A 17 -6.52 -13.14 -2.65
CA LEU A 17 -5.87 -13.75 -1.50
C LEU A 17 -6.65 -13.50 -0.20
N GLN A 18 -7.15 -12.28 -0.02
CA GLN A 18 -7.98 -11.92 1.13
C GLN A 18 -9.24 -12.77 1.22
N GLU A 19 -9.94 -12.98 0.10
CA GLU A 19 -11.15 -13.81 0.05
C GLU A 19 -10.85 -15.28 0.43
N ARG A 20 -9.68 -15.80 0.04
CA ARG A 20 -9.32 -17.20 0.27
C ARG A 20 -8.73 -17.47 1.66
N PHE A 21 -7.89 -16.58 2.16
CA PHE A 21 -7.09 -16.80 3.39
C PHE A 21 -7.47 -15.89 4.56
N GLY A 22 -8.35 -14.91 4.33
CA GLY A 22 -8.71 -13.89 5.30
C GLY A 22 -7.71 -12.74 5.39
N VAL A 23 -8.17 -11.56 5.83
CA VAL A 23 -7.34 -10.34 5.90
C VAL A 23 -6.15 -10.51 6.85
N LYS A 24 -6.36 -11.13 8.00
CA LYS A 24 -5.33 -11.27 9.04
C LYS A 24 -4.09 -12.03 8.54
N ARG A 25 -4.30 -13.20 7.93
CA ARG A 25 -3.19 -14.06 7.48
C ARG A 25 -2.42 -13.42 6.33
N VAL A 26 -3.14 -12.82 5.39
CA VAL A 26 -2.49 -12.20 4.22
C VAL A 26 -1.74 -10.93 4.61
N THR A 27 -2.28 -10.10 5.51
CA THR A 27 -1.56 -8.93 6.03
C THR A 27 -0.33 -9.35 6.85
N MET A 28 -0.43 -10.40 7.65
CA MET A 28 0.73 -10.94 8.38
C MET A 28 1.82 -11.43 7.43
N ALA A 29 1.45 -12.17 6.38
CA ALA A 29 2.39 -12.62 5.36
C ALA A 29 3.04 -11.45 4.62
N SER A 30 2.28 -10.41 4.26
CA SER A 30 2.84 -9.21 3.62
C SER A 30 3.82 -8.48 4.54
N GLY A 31 3.53 -8.38 5.84
CA GLY A 31 4.43 -7.78 6.82
C GLY A 31 5.75 -8.54 6.96
N ILE A 32 5.70 -9.87 6.99
CA ILE A 32 6.91 -10.72 7.01
C ILE A 32 7.72 -10.54 5.73
N LEU A 33 7.06 -10.56 4.57
CA LEU A 33 7.72 -10.34 3.27
C LEU A 33 8.34 -8.95 3.18
N LEU A 34 7.68 -7.93 3.71
CA LEU A 34 8.19 -6.57 3.75
C LEU A 34 9.44 -6.46 4.62
N GLY A 35 9.41 -7.02 5.83
CA GLY A 35 10.56 -7.07 6.72
C GLY A 35 11.75 -7.81 6.11
N LEU A 36 11.51 -8.97 5.47
CA LEU A 36 12.53 -9.71 4.72
C LEU A 36 13.07 -8.90 3.54
N GLY A 37 12.21 -8.17 2.84
CA GLY A 37 12.61 -7.30 1.73
C GLY A 37 13.57 -6.21 2.18
N PHE A 38 13.30 -5.55 3.31
CA PHE A 38 14.23 -4.56 3.89
C PHE A 38 15.54 -5.19 4.34
N PHE A 39 15.48 -6.35 4.97
CA PHE A 39 16.69 -7.08 5.40
C PHE A 39 17.57 -7.48 4.21
N LEU A 40 16.99 -8.03 3.15
CA LEU A 40 17.71 -8.36 1.92
C LEU A 40 18.25 -7.12 1.22
N THR A 41 17.52 -6.01 1.26
CA THR A 41 17.98 -4.74 0.72
C THR A 41 19.20 -4.21 1.47
N ALA A 42 19.22 -4.33 2.79
CA ALA A 42 20.37 -3.95 3.63
C ALA A 42 21.66 -4.70 3.25
N HIS A 43 21.55 -6.00 2.92
CA HIS A 43 22.68 -6.85 2.58
C HIS A 43 22.88 -7.01 1.06
N SER A 44 22.29 -6.12 0.25
CA SER A 44 22.45 -6.19 -1.20
C SER A 44 23.88 -5.82 -1.62
N SER A 45 24.59 -6.77 -2.21
CA SER A 45 25.94 -6.62 -2.75
C SER A 45 25.96 -6.26 -4.25
N SER A 46 24.83 -6.38 -4.95
CA SER A 46 24.71 -6.09 -6.36
C SER A 46 23.47 -5.25 -6.67
N LEU A 47 23.56 -4.46 -7.75
CA LEU A 47 22.45 -3.64 -8.23
C LEU A 47 21.21 -4.50 -8.57
N MET A 48 21.43 -5.69 -9.10
CA MET A 48 20.35 -6.62 -9.46
C MET A 48 19.64 -7.14 -8.21
N MET A 49 20.38 -7.48 -7.15
CA MET A 49 19.83 -7.89 -5.87
C MET A 49 19.02 -6.75 -5.23
N LEU A 50 19.52 -5.52 -5.31
CA LEU A 50 18.81 -4.34 -4.85
C LEU A 50 17.47 -4.14 -5.58
N TRP A 51 17.45 -4.29 -6.91
CA TRP A 51 16.22 -4.16 -7.68
C TRP A 51 15.19 -5.24 -7.35
N LEU A 52 15.63 -6.47 -7.13
CA LEU A 52 14.74 -7.56 -6.76
C LEU A 52 14.22 -7.43 -5.34
N SER A 53 15.07 -7.08 -4.37
CA SER A 53 14.66 -6.93 -2.96
C SER A 53 13.85 -5.66 -2.73
N ALA A 54 14.41 -4.49 -3.02
CA ALA A 54 13.75 -3.21 -2.77
C ALA A 54 12.68 -2.86 -3.82
N GLY A 55 12.88 -3.27 -5.08
CA GLY A 55 11.93 -2.97 -6.16
C GLY A 55 10.76 -3.93 -6.19
N VAL A 56 11.03 -5.22 -6.28
CA VAL A 56 9.98 -6.22 -6.49
C VAL A 56 9.41 -6.71 -5.17
N LEU A 57 10.24 -7.24 -4.26
CA LEU A 57 9.77 -7.87 -3.03
C LEU A 57 9.08 -6.87 -2.10
N VAL A 58 9.73 -5.74 -1.83
CA VAL A 58 9.16 -4.66 -1.02
C VAL A 58 7.91 -4.09 -1.68
N GLY A 59 7.92 -3.84 -3.00
CA GLY A 59 6.76 -3.34 -3.73
C GLY A 59 5.56 -4.28 -3.70
N LEU A 60 5.77 -5.59 -3.85
CA LEU A 60 4.70 -6.58 -3.75
C LEU A 60 4.12 -6.66 -2.34
N ALA A 61 4.98 -6.66 -1.33
CA ALA A 61 4.57 -6.74 0.07
C ALA A 61 3.81 -5.49 0.53
N ASP A 62 4.31 -4.31 0.20
CA ASP A 62 3.69 -3.02 0.54
C ASP A 62 2.34 -2.85 -0.14
N GLY A 63 2.25 -3.13 -1.44
CA GLY A 63 1.00 -3.04 -2.19
C GLY A 63 -0.09 -3.97 -1.68
N ALA A 64 0.26 -5.21 -1.32
CA ALA A 64 -0.68 -6.13 -0.71
C ALA A 64 -1.17 -5.60 0.65
N GLY A 65 -0.27 -5.18 1.54
CA GLY A 65 -0.60 -4.65 2.86
C GLY A 65 -1.48 -3.40 2.79
N TYR A 66 -1.14 -2.46 1.91
CA TYR A 66 -1.90 -1.23 1.69
C TYR A 66 -3.33 -1.52 1.23
N LEU A 67 -3.48 -2.31 0.17
CA LEU A 67 -4.80 -2.59 -0.38
C LEU A 67 -5.68 -3.39 0.60
N LEU A 68 -5.11 -4.38 1.27
CA LEU A 68 -5.85 -5.20 2.24
C LEU A 68 -6.37 -4.35 3.40
N THR A 69 -5.54 -3.46 3.92
CA THR A 69 -5.93 -2.56 5.01
C THR A 69 -7.03 -1.61 4.56
N LEU A 70 -6.85 -0.94 3.42
CA LEU A 70 -7.84 -0.02 2.87
C LEU A 70 -9.17 -0.72 2.58
N SER A 71 -9.13 -1.85 1.87
CA SER A 71 -10.32 -2.63 1.51
C SER A 71 -11.08 -3.12 2.76
N ASN A 72 -10.35 -3.61 3.76
CA ASN A 72 -10.96 -4.07 5.00
C ASN A 72 -11.62 -2.92 5.77
N CYS A 73 -10.95 -1.77 5.89
CA CYS A 73 -11.52 -0.58 6.55
C CYS A 73 -12.80 -0.11 5.86
N VAL A 74 -12.81 -0.07 4.52
CA VAL A 74 -14.01 0.33 3.74
C VAL A 74 -15.16 -0.68 3.91
N LYS A 75 -14.85 -1.97 4.02
CA LYS A 75 -15.87 -3.01 4.27
C LYS A 75 -16.49 -2.90 5.66
N TRP A 76 -15.77 -2.41 6.67
CA TRP A 76 -16.30 -2.19 8.02
C TRP A 76 -17.28 -1.01 8.09
N PHE A 77 -17.12 -0.01 7.24
CA PHE A 77 -17.92 1.23 7.24
C PHE A 77 -18.51 1.53 5.87
N PRO A 78 -19.42 0.70 5.36
CA PRO A 78 -19.95 0.82 4.01
C PRO A 78 -20.72 2.13 3.77
N GLU A 79 -21.30 2.72 4.82
CA GLU A 79 -22.05 3.99 4.73
C GLU A 79 -21.15 5.23 4.55
N ARG A 80 -19.85 5.12 4.90
CA ARG A 80 -18.90 6.23 4.89
C ARG A 80 -17.63 5.90 4.11
N LYS A 81 -17.77 5.14 3.03
CA LYS A 81 -16.65 4.63 2.20
C LYS A 81 -15.66 5.75 1.82
N GLY A 82 -16.17 6.90 1.38
CA GLY A 82 -15.32 8.03 0.97
C GLY A 82 -14.49 8.62 2.11
N LEU A 83 -15.09 8.84 3.27
CA LEU A 83 -14.40 9.38 4.44
C LEU A 83 -13.32 8.40 4.96
N ILE A 84 -13.65 7.12 5.05
CA ILE A 84 -12.71 6.08 5.49
C ILE A 84 -11.54 5.91 4.51
N SER A 85 -11.83 5.92 3.22
CA SER A 85 -10.77 5.89 2.20
C SER A 85 -9.86 7.11 2.29
N ALA A 86 -10.42 8.31 2.42
CA ALA A 86 -9.65 9.55 2.55
C ALA A 86 -8.77 9.53 3.81
N PHE A 87 -9.31 9.07 4.93
CA PHE A 87 -8.55 8.95 6.18
C PHE A 87 -7.43 7.92 6.07
N SER A 88 -7.70 6.75 5.49
CA SER A 88 -6.70 5.69 5.31
C SER A 88 -5.56 6.12 4.39
N ILE A 89 -5.89 6.77 3.26
CA ILE A 89 -4.90 7.29 2.32
C ILE A 89 -4.10 8.45 2.95
N GLY A 90 -4.80 9.34 3.68
CA GLY A 90 -4.17 10.44 4.41
C GLY A 90 -3.20 9.95 5.48
N SER A 91 -3.56 8.92 6.24
CA SER A 91 -2.69 8.31 7.24
C SER A 91 -1.43 7.70 6.63
N TYR A 92 -1.55 7.06 5.47
CA TYR A 92 -0.40 6.54 4.72
C TYR A 92 0.56 7.68 4.32
N GLY A 93 0.03 8.80 3.82
CA GLY A 93 0.83 9.98 3.49
C GLY A 93 1.48 10.64 4.72
N LEU A 94 0.75 10.76 5.83
CA LEU A 94 1.28 11.31 7.08
C LEU A 94 2.38 10.45 7.69
N GLY A 95 2.30 9.13 7.51
CA GLY A 95 3.36 8.21 7.91
C GLY A 95 4.70 8.61 7.31
N SER A 96 4.76 8.90 6.03
CA SER A 96 5.99 9.30 5.34
C SER A 96 6.61 10.58 5.92
N LEU A 97 5.80 11.53 6.35
CA LEU A 97 6.25 12.77 6.94
C LEU A 97 6.88 12.56 8.33
N GLY A 98 6.24 11.77 9.19
CA GLY A 98 6.74 11.47 10.53
C GLY A 98 8.05 10.69 10.50
N PHE A 99 8.12 9.70 9.63
CA PHE A 99 9.29 8.83 9.52
C PHE A 99 10.50 9.51 8.87
N LYS A 100 10.32 10.53 8.04
CA LYS A 100 11.41 11.27 7.42
C LYS A 100 12.45 11.77 8.42
N PHE A 101 12.02 12.30 9.56
CA PHE A 101 12.93 12.81 10.58
C PHE A 101 13.72 11.69 11.26
N ILE A 102 13.07 10.57 11.56
CA ILE A 102 13.69 9.40 12.16
C ILE A 102 14.71 8.79 11.19
N ASP A 103 14.33 8.70 9.91
CA ASP A 103 15.16 8.15 8.85
C ASP A 103 16.44 8.98 8.63
N SER A 104 16.30 10.29 8.56
CA SER A 104 17.45 11.21 8.45
C SER A 104 18.42 11.07 9.63
N HIS A 105 17.91 10.93 10.85
CA HIS A 105 18.72 10.76 12.03
C HIS A 105 19.44 9.40 12.04
N LEU A 106 18.72 8.31 11.72
CA LEU A 106 19.31 6.97 11.63
C LEU A 106 20.37 6.91 10.54
N LEU A 107 20.11 7.49 9.37
CA LEU A 107 21.05 7.49 8.26
C LEU A 107 22.37 8.18 8.63
N ALA A 108 22.27 9.31 9.35
CA ALA A 108 23.43 10.07 9.81
C ALA A 108 24.22 9.37 10.93
N THR A 109 23.57 8.57 11.79
CA THR A 109 24.19 7.98 12.98
C THR A 109 24.69 6.57 12.76
N VAL A 110 23.92 5.72 12.08
CA VAL A 110 24.22 4.28 11.95
C VAL A 110 24.55 3.82 10.53
N GLY A 111 24.36 4.68 9.54
CA GLY A 111 24.59 4.39 8.12
C GLY A 111 23.46 3.64 7.44
N LEU A 112 23.57 3.49 6.12
CA LEU A 112 22.49 3.00 5.25
C LEU A 112 22.07 1.56 5.57
N GLU A 113 23.03 0.65 5.68
CA GLU A 113 22.77 -0.77 5.91
C GLU A 113 21.99 -1.01 7.21
N LYS A 114 22.49 -0.45 8.32
CA LYS A 114 21.84 -0.60 9.62
C LYS A 114 20.48 0.09 9.67
N THR A 115 20.31 1.19 8.97
CA THR A 115 19.01 1.87 8.86
C THR A 115 17.97 0.95 8.23
N PHE A 116 18.29 0.25 7.14
CA PHE A 116 17.36 -0.71 6.53
C PHE A 116 17.04 -1.91 7.43
N VAL A 117 18.01 -2.41 8.19
CA VAL A 117 17.78 -3.49 9.16
C VAL A 117 16.84 -3.04 10.28
N ILE A 118 17.08 -1.85 10.85
CA ILE A 118 16.23 -1.27 11.90
C ILE A 118 14.81 -1.06 11.38
N TRP A 119 14.66 -0.49 10.18
CA TRP A 119 13.37 -0.29 9.55
C TRP A 119 12.65 -1.62 9.27
N GLY A 120 13.36 -2.61 8.76
CA GLY A 120 12.82 -3.94 8.55
C GLY A 120 12.27 -4.56 9.83
N ALA A 121 12.97 -4.41 10.94
CA ALA A 121 12.52 -4.89 12.24
C ALA A 121 11.29 -4.12 12.76
N ILE A 122 11.32 -2.78 12.70
CA ILE A 122 10.21 -1.94 13.17
C ILE A 122 8.93 -2.24 12.37
N VAL A 123 9.03 -2.25 11.04
CA VAL A 123 7.89 -2.50 10.14
C VAL A 123 7.34 -3.91 10.34
N LEU A 124 8.21 -4.91 10.47
CA LEU A 124 7.79 -6.29 10.73
C LEU A 124 7.00 -6.38 12.05
N VAL A 125 7.52 -5.82 13.13
CA VAL A 125 6.84 -5.83 14.44
C VAL A 125 5.51 -5.07 14.36
N MET A 126 5.50 -3.89 13.78
CA MET A 126 4.28 -3.06 13.68
C MET A 126 3.20 -3.73 12.82
N ILE A 127 3.56 -4.29 11.67
CA ILE A 127 2.57 -4.94 10.79
C ILE A 127 2.08 -6.25 11.39
N VAL A 128 2.95 -7.06 11.95
CA VAL A 128 2.55 -8.31 12.61
C VAL A 128 1.65 -8.01 13.79
N PHE A 129 2.00 -7.04 14.63
CA PHE A 129 1.16 -6.60 15.73
C PHE A 129 -0.19 -6.07 15.24
N GLY A 130 -0.19 -5.16 14.26
CA GLY A 130 -1.42 -4.65 13.64
C GLY A 130 -2.29 -5.75 13.03
N ALA A 131 -1.68 -6.71 12.33
CA ALA A 131 -2.39 -7.85 11.75
C ALA A 131 -3.06 -8.75 12.81
N THR A 132 -2.49 -8.86 14.01
CA THR A 132 -3.14 -9.62 15.11
C THR A 132 -4.44 -8.98 15.57
N LEU A 133 -4.53 -7.65 15.49
CA LEU A 133 -5.72 -6.87 15.86
C LEU A 133 -6.75 -6.81 14.73
N MET A 134 -6.35 -7.09 13.48
CA MET A 134 -7.28 -7.08 12.36
C MET A 134 -8.28 -8.24 12.43
N LYS A 135 -9.52 -7.91 12.13
CA LYS A 135 -10.60 -8.87 11.93
C LYS A 135 -11.16 -8.71 10.53
N ASP A 136 -11.56 -9.80 9.92
CA ASP A 136 -12.29 -9.73 8.66
C ASP A 136 -13.60 -8.95 8.90
N ALA A 137 -13.89 -8.02 7.99
CA ALA A 137 -15.16 -7.32 8.04
C ALA A 137 -16.30 -8.35 7.89
N PRO A 138 -17.39 -8.23 8.67
CA PRO A 138 -18.55 -9.08 8.50
C PRO A 138 -18.99 -8.99 7.04
N ASN A 139 -19.27 -10.15 6.43
CA ASN A 139 -19.90 -10.19 5.12
C ASN A 139 -21.29 -9.56 5.29
N HIS A 140 -21.38 -8.26 5.12
CA HIS A 140 -22.67 -7.66 4.87
C HIS A 140 -23.08 -8.17 3.48
N PRO A 141 -24.17 -8.96 3.36
CA PRO A 141 -24.81 -9.13 2.06
C PRO A 141 -24.98 -7.70 1.54
N ALA A 142 -24.48 -7.44 0.32
CA ALA A 142 -24.44 -6.12 -0.29
C ALA A 142 -25.62 -5.32 0.21
N ALA A 143 -25.37 -4.21 0.91
CA ALA A 143 -26.41 -3.49 1.61
C ALA A 143 -27.46 -3.22 0.55
N THR A 144 -28.56 -3.97 0.63
CA THR A 144 -29.71 -3.78 -0.24
C THR A 144 -30.06 -2.34 -0.02
N ALA A 145 -29.78 -1.54 -1.00
CA ALA A 145 -29.77 -0.10 -0.92
C ALA A 145 -31.06 0.34 -0.26
N ALA A 146 -30.97 0.97 0.89
CA ALA A 146 -32.09 1.66 1.54
C ALA A 146 -32.72 2.72 0.60
N ASN A 147 -32.17 2.92 -0.59
CA ASN A 147 -32.60 3.90 -1.60
C ASN A 147 -32.79 3.32 -3.01
N GLY A 148 -33.04 2.02 -3.17
CA GLY A 148 -33.46 1.46 -4.46
C GLY A 148 -32.43 1.56 -5.63
N VAL A 149 -31.21 1.97 -5.36
CA VAL A 149 -30.13 1.93 -6.34
C VAL A 149 -29.52 0.55 -6.30
N VAL A 150 -29.84 -0.27 -7.28
CA VAL A 150 -29.15 -1.53 -7.56
C VAL A 150 -27.70 -1.13 -7.88
N GLU A 151 -26.77 -1.37 -6.94
CA GLU A 151 -25.35 -1.30 -7.25
C GLU A 151 -25.10 -2.42 -8.27
N ASN A 152 -25.05 -2.07 -9.54
CA ASN A 152 -24.59 -2.96 -10.59
C ASN A 152 -23.09 -3.14 -10.36
N ASP A 153 -22.71 -4.24 -9.73
CA ASP A 153 -21.31 -4.66 -9.64
C ASP A 153 -20.82 -4.99 -11.06
N PHE A 154 -20.09 -4.06 -11.64
CA PHE A 154 -19.48 -4.25 -12.94
C PHE A 154 -18.22 -5.10 -12.80
N THR A 155 -18.10 -6.11 -13.64
CA THR A 155 -16.82 -6.83 -13.77
C THR A 155 -15.74 -5.90 -14.31
N LEU A 156 -14.46 -6.22 -14.06
CA LEU A 156 -13.34 -5.41 -14.55
C LEU A 156 -13.41 -5.18 -16.06
N ALA A 157 -13.80 -6.22 -16.83
CA ALA A 157 -13.93 -6.12 -18.28
C ALA A 157 -15.05 -5.17 -18.72
N GLU A 158 -16.16 -5.11 -17.99
CA GLU A 158 -17.27 -4.19 -18.24
C GLU A 158 -16.89 -2.76 -17.83
N SER A 159 -16.19 -2.60 -16.72
CA SER A 159 -15.69 -1.30 -16.25
C SER A 159 -14.74 -0.67 -17.27
N MET A 160 -13.81 -1.44 -17.82
CA MET A 160 -12.84 -0.98 -18.83
C MET A 160 -13.52 -0.55 -20.16
N ARG A 161 -14.72 -1.02 -20.44
CA ARG A 161 -15.50 -0.58 -21.62
C ARG A 161 -16.19 0.75 -21.42
N LYS A 162 -16.28 1.25 -20.18
CA LYS A 162 -16.93 2.52 -19.88
C LYS A 162 -15.96 3.70 -19.95
N PRO A 163 -16.33 4.81 -20.62
CA PRO A 163 -15.46 5.98 -20.72
C PRO A 163 -15.14 6.60 -19.35
N GLN A 164 -16.05 6.48 -18.38
CA GLN A 164 -15.84 6.95 -17.00
C GLN A 164 -14.62 6.32 -16.34
N TYR A 165 -14.36 5.03 -16.60
CA TYR A 165 -13.18 4.34 -16.10
C TYR A 165 -11.88 5.01 -16.58
N TRP A 166 -11.80 5.30 -17.88
CA TRP A 166 -10.62 5.94 -18.46
C TRP A 166 -10.45 7.39 -18.03
N MET A 167 -11.55 8.13 -17.87
CA MET A 167 -11.49 9.49 -17.32
C MET A 167 -10.91 9.48 -15.90
N LEU A 168 -11.39 8.59 -15.02
CA LEU A 168 -10.85 8.42 -13.68
C LEU A 168 -9.37 7.99 -13.69
N ALA A 169 -9.02 7.06 -14.58
CA ALA A 169 -7.64 6.60 -14.72
C ALA A 169 -6.69 7.75 -15.14
N VAL A 170 -7.10 8.58 -16.10
CA VAL A 170 -6.32 9.75 -16.54
C VAL A 170 -6.21 10.79 -15.44
N MET A 171 -7.32 11.10 -14.73
CA MET A 171 -7.29 12.03 -13.61
C MET A 171 -6.34 11.56 -12.51
N PHE A 172 -6.40 10.28 -12.15
CA PHE A 172 -5.53 9.70 -11.13
C PHE A 172 -4.06 9.71 -11.56
N LEU A 173 -3.79 9.34 -12.81
CA LEU A 173 -2.45 9.38 -13.40
C LEU A 173 -1.88 10.80 -13.37
N THR A 174 -2.67 11.79 -13.78
CA THR A 174 -2.25 13.20 -13.78
C THR A 174 -1.96 13.71 -12.36
N ALA A 175 -2.80 13.36 -11.38
CA ALA A 175 -2.59 13.71 -9.99
C ALA A 175 -1.31 13.07 -9.42
N CYS A 176 -1.06 11.79 -9.71
CA CYS A 176 0.16 11.09 -9.29
C CYS A 176 1.42 11.68 -9.92
N MET A 177 1.37 11.97 -11.23
CA MET A 177 2.49 12.59 -11.94
C MET A 177 2.82 13.98 -11.37
N SER A 178 1.80 14.80 -11.10
CA SER A 178 1.96 16.11 -10.49
C SER A 178 2.60 16.00 -9.10
N GLY A 179 2.13 15.10 -8.26
CA GLY A 179 2.69 14.86 -6.93
C GLY A 179 4.15 14.42 -6.96
N LEU A 180 4.49 13.47 -7.83
CA LEU A 180 5.87 12.99 -7.99
C LEU A 180 6.80 14.07 -8.55
N TYR A 181 6.31 14.89 -9.48
CA TYR A 181 7.06 16.01 -10.02
C TYR A 181 7.38 17.05 -8.93
N VAL A 182 6.39 17.47 -8.15
CA VAL A 182 6.58 18.42 -7.05
C VAL A 182 7.61 17.90 -6.04
N ILE A 183 7.53 16.62 -5.66
CA ILE A 183 8.50 16.01 -4.74
C ILE A 183 9.91 16.00 -5.34
N GLY A 184 10.04 15.72 -6.64
CA GLY A 184 11.33 15.72 -7.34
C GLY A 184 11.96 17.11 -7.39
N VAL A 185 11.17 18.12 -7.78
CA VAL A 185 11.67 19.49 -7.96
C VAL A 185 11.85 20.22 -6.61
N ALA A 186 11.05 19.91 -5.59
CA ALA A 186 11.19 20.53 -4.26
C ALA A 186 12.58 20.33 -3.66
N LYS A 187 13.25 19.22 -3.99
CA LYS A 187 14.64 18.97 -3.55
C LYS A 187 15.63 19.95 -4.21
N ASP A 188 15.42 20.27 -5.50
CA ASP A 188 16.31 21.14 -6.26
C ASP A 188 16.10 22.64 -5.90
N ILE A 189 14.88 23.00 -5.43
CA ILE A 189 14.57 24.37 -4.97
C ILE A 189 15.08 24.64 -3.54
N ALA A 190 15.24 23.58 -2.73
CA ALA A 190 15.67 23.69 -1.33
C ALA A 190 17.20 23.70 -1.16
N GLN A 191 17.96 23.57 -2.23
CA GLN A 191 19.43 23.75 -2.31
C GLN A 191 19.78 25.14 -2.84
#